data_c4475a001a1fc6735834e2ed3e08baad
#
_entry.id   c4475a001a1fc6735834e2ed3e08baad
#
_cell.length_a   1.000
_cell.length_b   1.000
_cell.length_c   1.000
_cell.angle_alpha   90.00
_cell.angle_beta   90.00
_cell.angle_gamma   90.00
#
_symmetry.space_group_name_H-M   'P 1'
#
loop_
_entity.id
_entity.type
_entity.pdbx_description
1 polymer ?
#
loop_
_entity_poly.entity_id
_entity_poly.type
_entity_poly.pdbx_seq_one_letter_code
_entity_poly.pdbx_strand_id
1 'polypeptide(L)'
;TSKDLLSRRRAPGQEVRGPPVFPYPVTLTLVQFVFVHLYCYLGTRRALLGEWVLAKRLVRVTWPQLRDILQISVFNVVGHALGTLAVSRVEVSLVHTIKALSPLFTVLSYAVLFRVPYSSRTYIALVPLMLGVILACSSLSKSRRDDMVGFIAALGSTLIIVAQNIYSKKLLKPADTVSTSAPEKLDKVHILFYSSACSVVLMLPMCLYYDARPMISPTAPTVGLHALYLLFLNGTVHFAQNMLALQVLAHVSPVTYSIANLFKRVFVILVAIAWFGQSVTAPQWLGIVLTFVGLYLY
;
A
#
# COMPACT_ATOMS: atom_id res chain seq x y z
N THR A 1 10.56 -9.52 3.63
CA THR A 1 9.55 -8.47 3.85
C THR A 1 8.26 -9.07 4.39
N SER A 2 7.09 -8.42 4.22
CA SER A 2 5.81 -8.94 4.73
C SER A 2 5.52 -10.37 4.28
N LYS A 3 5.93 -10.75 3.06
CA LYS A 3 5.80 -12.11 2.56
C LYS A 3 6.70 -13.09 3.31
N ASP A 4 7.94 -12.71 3.60
CA ASP A 4 8.89 -13.58 4.32
C ASP A 4 8.44 -13.83 5.76
N LEU A 5 7.69 -12.85 6.34
CA LEU A 5 7.08 -13.00 7.65
C LEU A 5 5.84 -13.90 7.63
N LEU A 6 5.00 -13.75 6.61
CA LEU A 6 3.71 -14.45 6.50
C LEU A 6 3.80 -15.81 5.79
N SER A 7 4.83 -16.08 5.01
CA SER A 7 5.02 -17.36 4.30
C SER A 7 6.49 -17.75 4.21
N ARG A 8 6.82 -19.01 4.54
CA ARG A 8 8.11 -19.60 4.24
C ARG A 8 8.09 -20.23 2.84
N ARG A 9 8.10 -19.46 1.77
CA ARG A 9 8.40 -19.95 0.43
C ARG A 9 9.81 -19.48 0.04
N ARG A 10 10.77 -20.42 -0.01
CA ARG A 10 12.02 -20.25 -0.74
C ARG A 10 11.87 -20.83 -2.15
N ALA A 11 12.84 -20.54 -3.00
CA ALA A 11 13.00 -20.85 -4.42
C ALA A 11 12.25 -22.08 -4.99
N PRO A 12 11.95 -22.12 -6.31
CA PRO A 12 11.18 -23.19 -6.94
C PRO A 12 11.89 -24.54 -6.73
N GLY A 13 11.16 -25.50 -6.13
CA GLY A 13 11.62 -26.87 -5.90
C GLY A 13 11.81 -27.29 -4.44
N GLN A 14 11.81 -26.40 -3.47
CA GLN A 14 11.85 -26.76 -2.05
C GLN A 14 10.61 -26.22 -1.31
N GLU A 15 9.60 -27.05 -1.17
CA GLU A 15 8.58 -26.86 -0.13
C GLU A 15 9.24 -27.08 1.24
N VAL A 16 9.67 -26.00 1.87
CA VAL A 16 10.03 -26.08 3.28
C VAL A 16 8.74 -26.14 4.08
N ARG A 17 8.30 -27.32 4.45
CA ARG A 17 7.23 -27.57 5.42
C ARG A 17 7.65 -27.04 6.79
N GLY A 18 7.46 -25.76 7.02
CA GLY A 18 7.64 -25.13 8.33
C GLY A 18 6.60 -24.05 8.52
N PRO A 19 6.17 -23.77 9.75
CA PRO A 19 5.23 -22.68 10.02
C PRO A 19 5.81 -21.34 9.53
N PRO A 20 4.98 -20.39 9.13
CA PRO A 20 5.41 -19.03 8.77
C PRO A 20 6.19 -18.41 9.94
N VAL A 21 7.16 -17.55 9.63
CA VAL A 21 7.99 -16.89 10.65
C VAL A 21 7.17 -16.03 11.60
N PHE A 22 6.09 -15.43 11.08
CA PHE A 22 5.16 -14.61 11.86
C PHE A 22 3.74 -14.74 11.25
N PRO A 23 2.89 -15.64 11.77
CA PRO A 23 1.58 -15.97 11.18
C PRO A 23 0.46 -14.99 11.52
N TYR A 24 0.77 -13.79 12.03
CA TYR A 24 -0.19 -12.81 12.53
C TYR A 24 -0.29 -11.59 11.60
N PRO A 25 -1.13 -11.64 10.56
CA PRO A 25 -1.18 -10.60 9.54
C PRO A 25 -1.76 -9.27 10.04
N VAL A 26 -2.71 -9.31 10.97
CA VAL A 26 -3.32 -8.10 11.54
C VAL A 26 -2.32 -7.40 12.46
N THR A 27 -1.64 -8.17 13.29
CA THR A 27 -0.55 -7.67 14.18
C THR A 27 0.60 -7.09 13.36
N LEU A 28 0.98 -7.71 12.24
CA LEU A 28 2.00 -7.16 11.33
C LEU A 28 1.63 -5.75 10.85
N THR A 29 0.37 -5.57 10.45
CA THR A 29 -0.13 -4.27 10.01
C THR A 29 -0.19 -3.25 11.16
N LEU A 30 -0.60 -3.68 12.35
CA LEU A 30 -0.57 -2.84 13.55
C LEU A 30 0.86 -2.35 13.84
N VAL A 31 1.84 -3.26 13.82
CA VAL A 31 3.26 -2.92 14.03
C VAL A 31 3.74 -1.89 12.99
N GLN A 32 3.35 -2.02 11.72
CA GLN A 32 3.68 -1.05 10.68
C GLN A 32 3.16 0.36 11.04
N PHE A 33 1.91 0.49 11.50
CA PHE A 33 1.35 1.78 11.92
C PHE A 33 2.02 2.34 13.18
N VAL A 34 2.37 1.48 14.13
CA VAL A 34 3.13 1.89 15.33
C VAL A 34 4.50 2.45 14.93
N PHE A 35 5.22 1.80 14.02
CA PHE A 35 6.49 2.30 13.51
C PHE A 35 6.35 3.65 12.78
N VAL A 36 5.32 3.80 11.94
CA VAL A 36 5.04 5.08 11.28
C VAL A 36 4.82 6.18 12.31
N HIS A 37 3.99 5.93 13.32
CA HIS A 37 3.72 6.89 14.38
C HIS A 37 4.99 7.24 15.18
N LEU A 38 5.75 6.23 15.57
CA LEU A 38 6.99 6.39 16.34
C LEU A 38 8.02 7.23 15.58
N TYR A 39 8.28 6.91 14.30
CA TYR A 39 9.23 7.67 13.49
C TYR A 39 8.77 9.11 13.24
N CYS A 40 7.49 9.35 13.04
CA CYS A 40 6.94 10.71 12.96
C CYS A 40 7.12 11.45 14.29
N TYR A 41 6.87 10.80 15.42
CA TYR A 41 7.08 11.38 16.75
C TYR A 41 8.54 11.72 17.03
N LEU A 42 9.44 10.78 16.76
CA LEU A 42 10.89 10.99 16.93
C LEU A 42 11.42 12.09 16.00
N GLY A 43 10.96 12.13 14.76
CA GLY A 43 11.37 13.15 13.79
C GLY A 43 10.86 14.55 14.10
N THR A 44 9.75 14.69 14.82
CA THR A 44 9.25 15.99 15.28
C THR A 44 9.97 16.48 16.55
N ARG A 45 10.58 15.58 17.31
CA ARG A 45 11.47 15.92 18.42
C ARG A 45 12.89 16.06 17.89
N ARG A 46 13.32 17.27 17.60
CA ARG A 46 14.59 17.73 16.98
C ARG A 46 15.91 17.02 17.37
N ALA A 47 15.89 15.99 18.22
CA ALA A 47 17.06 15.45 18.87
C ALA A 47 17.79 14.33 18.09
N LEU A 48 17.18 13.69 17.08
CA LEU A 48 17.74 12.46 16.50
C LEU A 48 18.01 12.48 15.00
N LEU A 49 17.41 13.35 14.24
CA LEU A 49 17.48 13.32 12.77
C LEU A 49 17.70 14.71 12.18
N GLY A 50 18.75 15.40 12.51
CA GLY A 50 19.18 16.68 11.91
C GLY A 50 18.10 17.48 11.12
N GLU A 51 18.23 18.73 10.92
CA GLU A 51 17.21 19.69 10.41
C GLU A 51 16.52 19.35 9.06
N TRP A 52 16.82 18.21 8.44
CA TRP A 52 16.60 18.01 7.00
C TRP A 52 15.20 17.63 6.55
N VAL A 53 14.37 16.96 7.32
CA VAL A 53 13.10 16.41 6.75
C VAL A 53 11.86 16.60 7.63
N LEU A 54 11.98 16.61 8.95
CA LEU A 54 10.83 16.46 9.85
C LEU A 54 10.70 17.59 10.89
N ALA A 55 11.51 18.63 10.83
CA ALA A 55 11.64 19.68 11.86
C ALA A 55 10.45 20.66 11.99
N LYS A 56 9.24 20.23 11.72
CA LYS A 56 8.04 21.07 11.95
C LYS A 56 7.37 20.70 13.27
N ARG A 57 7.12 21.70 14.13
CA ARG A 57 6.32 21.53 15.34
C ARG A 57 4.96 20.95 14.97
N LEU A 58 4.55 19.89 15.69
CA LEU A 58 3.18 19.38 15.60
C LEU A 58 2.20 20.48 16.04
N VAL A 59 1.38 20.93 15.11
CA VAL A 59 0.30 21.89 15.37
C VAL A 59 -0.89 21.12 15.89
N ARG A 60 -1.61 21.70 16.86
CA ARG A 60 -2.88 21.14 17.33
C ARG A 60 -3.88 21.12 16.16
N VAL A 61 -4.46 19.94 15.95
CA VAL A 61 -5.44 19.72 14.89
C VAL A 61 -6.80 20.17 15.37
N THR A 62 -7.53 20.91 14.53
CA THR A 62 -8.90 21.34 14.78
C THR A 62 -9.86 20.15 14.61
N TRP A 63 -11.06 20.24 15.21
CA TRP A 63 -12.05 19.17 15.12
C TRP A 63 -12.42 18.77 13.68
N PRO A 64 -12.65 19.69 12.72
CA PRO A 64 -12.90 19.33 11.34
C PRO A 64 -11.73 18.57 10.69
N GLN A 65 -10.49 19.01 10.95
CA GLN A 65 -9.29 18.34 10.44
C GLN A 65 -9.13 16.94 11.01
N LEU A 66 -9.45 16.74 12.29
CA LEU A 66 -9.42 15.43 12.94
C LEU A 66 -10.42 14.47 12.29
N ARG A 67 -11.62 14.94 11.94
CA ARG A 67 -12.62 14.16 11.19
C ARG A 67 -12.08 13.71 9.83
N ASP A 68 -11.43 14.60 9.11
CA ASP A 68 -10.85 14.30 7.81
C ASP A 68 -9.69 13.29 7.91
N ILE A 69 -8.85 13.42 8.95
CA ILE A 69 -7.78 12.48 9.25
C ILE A 69 -8.35 11.10 9.64
N LEU A 70 -9.41 11.07 10.45
CA LEU A 70 -10.07 9.83 10.83
C LEU A 70 -10.60 9.08 9.59
N GLN A 71 -11.14 9.81 8.62
CA GLN A 71 -11.60 9.22 7.35
C GLN A 71 -10.44 8.60 6.56
N ILE A 72 -9.28 9.29 6.48
CA ILE A 72 -8.06 8.69 5.89
C ILE A 72 -7.64 7.43 6.65
N SER A 73 -7.72 7.47 7.98
CA SER A 73 -7.32 6.34 8.83
C SER A 73 -8.21 5.12 8.62
N VAL A 74 -9.51 5.32 8.43
CA VAL A 74 -10.46 4.25 8.07
C VAL A 74 -10.08 3.65 6.72
N PHE A 75 -9.81 4.48 5.69
CA PHE A 75 -9.33 4.00 4.40
C PHE A 75 -8.01 3.21 4.52
N ASN A 76 -7.09 3.69 5.34
CA ASN A 76 -5.84 3.01 5.63
C ASN A 76 -6.07 1.61 6.20
N VAL A 77 -6.83 1.52 7.30
CA VAL A 77 -7.09 0.27 8.00
C VAL A 77 -7.79 -0.74 7.09
N VAL A 78 -8.88 -0.31 6.43
CA VAL A 78 -9.66 -1.19 5.54
C VAL A 78 -8.82 -1.60 4.32
N GLY A 79 -8.09 -0.67 3.70
CA GLY A 79 -7.23 -0.94 2.54
C GLY A 79 -6.11 -1.92 2.87
N HIS A 80 -5.48 -1.78 4.04
CA HIS A 80 -4.44 -2.70 4.51
C HIS A 80 -5.02 -4.05 4.90
N ALA A 81 -6.14 -4.11 5.62
CA ALA A 81 -6.79 -5.36 6.00
C ALA A 81 -7.19 -6.20 4.77
N LEU A 82 -7.84 -5.58 3.77
CA LEU A 82 -8.16 -6.23 2.51
C LEU A 82 -6.90 -6.63 1.74
N GLY A 83 -5.86 -5.79 1.73
CA GLY A 83 -4.59 -6.10 1.09
C GLY A 83 -3.88 -7.29 1.72
N THR A 84 -3.88 -7.39 3.04
CA THR A 84 -3.31 -8.52 3.79
C THR A 84 -4.13 -9.80 3.57
N LEU A 85 -5.46 -9.69 3.59
CA LEU A 85 -6.35 -10.81 3.25
C LEU A 85 -6.09 -11.31 1.83
N ALA A 86 -5.92 -10.42 0.86
CA ALA A 86 -5.59 -10.79 -0.51
C ALA A 86 -4.27 -11.58 -0.59
N VAL A 87 -3.20 -11.06 0.03
CA VAL A 87 -1.86 -11.70 0.03
C VAL A 87 -1.87 -13.05 0.74
N SER A 88 -2.74 -13.25 1.74
CA SER A 88 -2.86 -14.54 2.44
C SER A 88 -3.60 -15.61 1.62
N ARG A 89 -4.43 -15.21 0.65
CA ARG A 89 -5.28 -16.12 -0.12
C ARG A 89 -4.76 -16.39 -1.53
N VAL A 90 -4.15 -15.40 -2.18
CA VAL A 90 -3.67 -15.54 -3.56
C VAL A 90 -2.19 -15.17 -3.68
N GLU A 91 -1.59 -15.52 -4.82
CA GLU A 91 -0.19 -15.22 -5.08
C GLU A 91 0.07 -13.71 -5.07
N VAL A 92 1.23 -13.32 -4.53
CA VAL A 92 1.61 -11.90 -4.42
C VAL A 92 1.69 -11.22 -5.78
N SER A 93 2.17 -11.93 -6.81
CA SER A 93 2.19 -11.45 -8.19
C SER A 93 0.81 -11.05 -8.67
N LEU A 94 -0.21 -11.88 -8.43
CA LEU A 94 -1.60 -11.58 -8.77
C LEU A 94 -2.12 -10.34 -8.03
N VAL A 95 -1.88 -10.25 -6.72
CA VAL A 95 -2.30 -9.08 -5.93
C VAL A 95 -1.68 -7.79 -6.49
N HIS A 96 -0.39 -7.81 -6.84
CA HIS A 96 0.27 -6.66 -7.43
C HIS A 96 -0.25 -6.34 -8.84
N THR A 97 -0.60 -7.35 -9.61
CA THR A 97 -1.21 -7.18 -10.93
C THR A 97 -2.58 -6.52 -10.84
N ILE A 98 -3.45 -6.98 -9.92
CA ILE A 98 -4.76 -6.35 -9.68
C ILE A 98 -4.58 -4.90 -9.20
N LYS A 99 -3.63 -4.66 -8.31
CA LYS A 99 -3.29 -3.30 -7.85
C LYS A 99 -2.74 -2.42 -8.98
N ALA A 100 -2.24 -2.97 -10.09
CA ALA A 100 -1.83 -2.20 -11.26
C ALA A 100 -3.00 -1.55 -12.00
N LEU A 101 -4.25 -1.94 -11.72
CA LEU A 101 -5.46 -1.26 -12.20
C LEU A 101 -5.71 0.11 -11.52
N SER A 102 -4.92 0.49 -10.52
CA SER A 102 -5.16 1.75 -9.79
C SER A 102 -5.23 3.01 -10.66
N PRO A 103 -4.45 3.21 -11.76
CA PRO A 103 -4.61 4.36 -12.64
C PRO A 103 -5.97 4.40 -13.32
N LEU A 104 -6.49 3.24 -13.76
CA LEU A 104 -7.84 3.15 -14.33
C LEU A 104 -8.89 3.61 -13.33
N PHE A 105 -8.87 3.06 -12.11
CA PHE A 105 -9.82 3.44 -11.07
C PHE A 105 -9.67 4.92 -10.67
N THR A 106 -8.45 5.46 -10.70
CA THR A 106 -8.22 6.88 -10.42
C THR A 106 -8.85 7.75 -11.51
N VAL A 107 -8.59 7.47 -12.79
CA VAL A 107 -9.17 8.22 -13.92
C VAL A 107 -10.69 8.11 -13.91
N LEU A 108 -11.23 6.90 -13.71
CA LEU A 108 -12.67 6.67 -13.65
C LEU A 108 -13.30 7.43 -12.49
N SER A 109 -12.67 7.43 -11.31
CA SER A 109 -13.14 8.18 -10.15
C SER A 109 -13.18 9.69 -10.43
N TYR A 110 -12.16 10.24 -11.08
CA TYR A 110 -12.13 11.65 -11.46
C TYR A 110 -13.18 11.97 -12.53
N ALA A 111 -13.36 11.12 -13.53
CA ALA A 111 -14.36 11.32 -14.58
C ALA A 111 -15.80 11.27 -14.02
N VAL A 112 -16.10 10.30 -13.17
CA VAL A 112 -17.47 10.05 -12.67
C VAL A 112 -17.80 10.94 -11.47
N LEU A 113 -16.92 11.01 -10.46
CA LEU A 113 -17.20 11.72 -9.19
C LEU A 113 -16.94 13.22 -9.31
N PHE A 114 -15.90 13.62 -10.01
CA PHE A 114 -15.49 15.01 -10.10
C PHE A 114 -15.83 15.64 -11.46
N ARG A 115 -16.36 14.86 -12.41
CA ARG A 115 -16.71 15.28 -13.77
C ARG A 115 -15.58 16.03 -14.49
N VAL A 116 -14.32 15.62 -14.20
CA VAL A 116 -13.14 16.18 -14.85
C VAL A 116 -12.89 15.38 -16.13
N PRO A 117 -13.01 16.00 -17.33
CA PRO A 117 -12.71 15.32 -18.58
C PRO A 117 -11.20 15.13 -18.72
N TYR A 118 -10.78 13.91 -19.03
CA TYR A 118 -9.41 13.62 -19.44
C TYR A 118 -9.29 13.57 -20.94
N SER A 119 -8.07 13.80 -21.44
CA SER A 119 -7.77 13.70 -22.86
C SER A 119 -8.06 12.27 -23.37
N SER A 120 -8.53 12.16 -24.62
CA SER A 120 -8.71 10.86 -25.30
C SER A 120 -7.43 10.04 -25.32
N ARG A 121 -6.26 10.67 -25.35
CA ARG A 121 -4.96 10.00 -25.24
C ARG A 121 -4.81 9.23 -23.93
N THR A 122 -5.27 9.81 -22.81
CA THR A 122 -5.25 9.13 -21.49
C THR A 122 -6.09 7.86 -21.51
N TYR A 123 -7.29 7.89 -22.11
CA TYR A 123 -8.14 6.69 -22.21
C TYR A 123 -7.52 5.63 -23.13
N ILE A 124 -6.94 6.04 -24.26
CA ILE A 124 -6.26 5.11 -25.18
C ILE A 124 -5.06 4.44 -24.50
N ALA A 125 -4.28 5.16 -23.72
CA ALA A 125 -3.15 4.61 -22.97
C ALA A 125 -3.56 3.59 -21.89
N LEU A 126 -4.78 3.70 -21.35
CA LEU A 126 -5.30 2.75 -20.38
C LEU A 126 -5.65 1.38 -21.01
N VAL A 127 -5.96 1.32 -22.31
CA VAL A 127 -6.34 0.08 -22.99
C VAL A 127 -5.22 -0.97 -22.97
N PRO A 128 -4.00 -0.70 -23.49
CA PRO A 128 -2.91 -1.67 -23.43
C PRO A 128 -2.52 -2.00 -21.98
N LEU A 129 -2.63 -1.05 -21.06
CA LEU A 129 -2.40 -1.25 -19.64
C LEU A 129 -3.38 -2.27 -19.04
N MET A 130 -4.68 -2.14 -19.37
CA MET A 130 -5.72 -3.08 -18.94
C MET A 130 -5.52 -4.47 -19.53
N LEU A 131 -5.25 -4.53 -20.84
CA LEU A 131 -4.97 -5.80 -21.54
C LEU A 131 -3.74 -6.49 -20.95
N GLY A 132 -2.69 -5.71 -20.64
CA GLY A 132 -1.49 -6.21 -19.98
C GLY A 132 -1.78 -6.87 -18.64
N VAL A 133 -2.60 -6.23 -17.83
CA VAL A 133 -3.02 -6.77 -16.52
C VAL A 133 -3.88 -8.04 -16.69
N ILE A 134 -4.85 -8.05 -17.62
CA ILE A 134 -5.70 -9.20 -17.89
C ILE A 134 -4.87 -10.39 -18.35
N LEU A 135 -3.93 -10.19 -19.26
CA LEU A 135 -3.05 -11.25 -19.75
C LEU A 135 -2.11 -11.79 -18.67
N ALA A 136 -1.58 -10.93 -17.83
CA ALA A 136 -0.77 -11.36 -16.68
C ALA A 136 -1.60 -12.18 -15.65
N CYS A 137 -2.90 -11.90 -15.53
CA CYS A 137 -3.82 -12.67 -14.69
C CYS A 137 -4.35 -13.94 -15.33
N SER A 138 -4.34 -14.07 -16.66
CA SER A 138 -5.01 -15.18 -17.38
C SER A 138 -4.41 -16.56 -17.09
N SER A 139 -3.15 -16.63 -16.69
CA SER A 139 -2.48 -17.89 -16.32
C SER A 139 -2.96 -18.48 -14.98
N LEU A 140 -3.78 -17.75 -14.22
CA LEU A 140 -4.26 -18.12 -12.89
C LEU A 140 -5.62 -18.82 -12.90
N SER A 141 -6.16 -19.12 -14.08
CA SER A 141 -7.51 -19.63 -14.31
C SER A 141 -7.79 -21.08 -13.82
N LYS A 142 -6.92 -21.70 -13.03
CA LYS A 142 -7.16 -23.03 -12.43
C LYS A 142 -7.46 -22.99 -10.93
N SER A 143 -8.22 -22.01 -10.49
CA SER A 143 -8.29 -21.64 -9.10
C SER A 143 -9.56 -22.06 -8.37
N ARG A 144 -9.40 -22.38 -7.07
CA ARG A 144 -10.43 -22.75 -6.09
C ARG A 144 -11.23 -21.52 -5.63
N ARG A 145 -12.36 -21.78 -4.93
CA ARG A 145 -13.22 -20.76 -4.32
C ARG A 145 -12.48 -19.75 -3.42
N ASP A 146 -11.39 -20.17 -2.78
CA ASP A 146 -10.55 -19.33 -1.92
C ASP A 146 -9.83 -18.21 -2.68
N ASP A 147 -9.51 -18.44 -3.96
CA ASP A 147 -8.85 -17.46 -4.82
C ASP A 147 -9.80 -16.34 -5.26
N MET A 148 -11.12 -16.61 -5.32
CA MET A 148 -12.13 -15.57 -5.57
C MET A 148 -12.21 -14.56 -4.42
N VAL A 149 -12.16 -15.02 -3.18
CA VAL A 149 -12.16 -14.13 -2.00
C VAL A 149 -10.91 -13.27 -2.02
N GLY A 150 -9.74 -13.86 -2.31
CA GLY A 150 -8.48 -13.14 -2.44
C GLY A 150 -8.49 -12.13 -3.59
N PHE A 151 -9.09 -12.47 -4.73
CA PHE A 151 -9.26 -11.58 -5.88
C PHE A 151 -10.15 -10.37 -5.53
N ILE A 152 -11.32 -10.61 -4.95
CA ILE A 152 -12.25 -9.55 -4.52
C ILE A 152 -11.59 -8.65 -3.46
N ALA A 153 -10.86 -9.23 -2.51
CA ALA A 153 -10.13 -8.49 -1.50
C ALA A 153 -9.02 -7.61 -2.11
N ALA A 154 -8.29 -8.11 -3.11
CA ALA A 154 -7.28 -7.34 -3.83
C ALA A 154 -7.89 -6.16 -4.60
N LEU A 155 -9.02 -6.39 -5.25
CA LEU A 155 -9.75 -5.38 -6.01
C LEU A 155 -10.32 -4.31 -5.07
N GLY A 156 -10.97 -4.72 -3.98
CA GLY A 156 -11.45 -3.83 -2.93
C GLY A 156 -10.34 -3.01 -2.29
N SER A 157 -9.21 -3.63 -1.95
CA SER A 157 -8.02 -2.94 -1.45
C SER A 157 -7.54 -1.87 -2.43
N THR A 158 -7.57 -2.16 -3.74
CA THR A 158 -7.13 -1.21 -4.78
C THR A 158 -8.05 0.00 -4.86
N LEU A 159 -9.37 -0.21 -4.84
CA LEU A 159 -10.36 0.87 -4.84
C LEU A 159 -10.22 1.76 -3.60
N ILE A 160 -10.07 1.16 -2.44
CA ILE A 160 -9.88 1.89 -1.16
C ILE A 160 -8.60 2.72 -1.19
N ILE A 161 -7.48 2.17 -1.68
CA ILE A 161 -6.22 2.92 -1.80
C ILE A 161 -6.36 4.09 -2.78
N VAL A 162 -7.08 3.92 -3.89
CA VAL A 162 -7.36 5.00 -4.84
C VAL A 162 -8.18 6.10 -4.16
N ALA A 163 -9.25 5.75 -3.46
CA ALA A 163 -10.07 6.70 -2.72
C ALA A 163 -9.23 7.45 -1.66
N GLN A 164 -8.38 6.74 -0.93
CA GLN A 164 -7.45 7.31 0.03
C GLN A 164 -6.49 8.32 -0.61
N ASN A 165 -5.88 7.99 -1.75
CA ASN A 165 -4.95 8.88 -2.45
C ASN A 165 -5.64 10.16 -2.92
N ILE A 166 -6.85 10.06 -3.48
CA ILE A 166 -7.65 11.19 -3.91
C ILE A 166 -7.98 12.09 -2.71
N TYR A 167 -8.42 11.48 -1.61
CA TYR A 167 -8.80 12.20 -0.41
C TYR A 167 -7.58 12.84 0.27
N SER A 168 -6.46 12.12 0.38
CA SER A 168 -5.20 12.64 0.92
C SER A 168 -4.70 13.85 0.12
N LYS A 169 -4.81 13.83 -1.22
CA LYS A 169 -4.43 14.97 -2.05
C LYS A 169 -5.29 16.20 -1.77
N LYS A 170 -6.59 16.01 -1.50
CA LYS A 170 -7.49 17.11 -1.13
C LYS A 170 -7.05 17.82 0.16
N LEU A 171 -6.51 17.06 1.12
CA LEU A 171 -6.08 17.57 2.43
C LEU A 171 -4.64 18.11 2.43
N LEU A 172 -3.79 17.66 1.51
CA LEU A 172 -2.39 18.09 1.46
C LEU A 172 -2.26 19.55 1.00
N LYS A 173 -1.34 20.28 1.65
CA LYS A 173 -0.86 21.57 1.13
C LYS A 173 -0.12 21.33 -0.19
N PRO A 174 -0.38 22.13 -1.26
CA PRO A 174 0.47 22.13 -2.43
C PRO A 174 1.91 22.52 -2.04
N ALA A 175 2.90 21.90 -2.69
CA ALA A 175 4.30 22.11 -2.35
C ALA A 175 4.76 23.57 -2.57
N ASP A 176 4.12 24.29 -3.50
CA ASP A 176 4.55 25.61 -3.98
C ASP A 176 3.83 26.78 -3.31
N THR A 177 2.90 26.55 -2.39
CA THR A 177 2.16 27.63 -1.73
C THR A 177 2.80 28.03 -0.39
N VAL A 178 3.57 29.09 -0.42
CA VAL A 178 4.03 29.85 0.77
C VAL A 178 2.93 30.78 1.30
N SER A 179 1.76 30.83 0.69
CA SER A 179 0.71 31.82 1.00
C SER A 179 -0.04 31.52 2.30
N THR A 180 -0.03 32.51 3.15
CA THR A 180 -0.55 32.62 4.52
C THR A 180 -2.07 32.71 4.63
N SER A 181 -2.85 32.57 3.56
CA SER A 181 -4.30 32.90 3.55
C SER A 181 -5.24 31.83 2.99
N ALA A 182 -4.77 30.60 2.73
CA ALA A 182 -5.67 29.50 2.34
C ALA A 182 -6.16 28.71 3.58
N PRO A 183 -7.41 28.19 3.60
CA PRO A 183 -7.89 27.42 4.71
C PRO A 183 -6.96 26.25 4.96
N GLU A 184 -6.46 26.23 6.13
CA GLU A 184 -5.64 25.34 6.92
C GLU A 184 -5.44 23.91 6.37
N LYS A 185 -4.75 23.81 5.21
CA LYS A 185 -4.34 22.52 4.65
C LYS A 185 -3.17 21.96 5.47
N LEU A 186 -3.25 20.67 5.76
CA LEU A 186 -2.29 19.98 6.62
C LEU A 186 -0.99 19.65 5.89
N ASP A 187 0.13 19.75 6.60
CA ASP A 187 1.41 19.26 6.12
C ASP A 187 1.45 17.72 6.13
N LYS A 188 2.22 17.14 5.23
CA LYS A 188 2.38 15.68 5.07
C LYS A 188 2.74 14.94 6.37
N VAL A 189 3.61 15.54 7.18
CA VAL A 189 4.02 14.95 8.47
C VAL A 189 2.87 14.92 9.47
N HIS A 190 2.04 15.97 9.52
CA HIS A 190 0.87 16.01 10.37
C HIS A 190 -0.17 14.97 9.96
N ILE A 191 -0.44 14.84 8.65
CA ILE A 191 -1.34 13.82 8.14
C ILE A 191 -0.83 12.44 8.53
N LEU A 192 0.46 12.16 8.33
CA LEU A 192 1.05 10.86 8.61
C LEU A 192 1.05 10.54 10.11
N PHE A 193 1.40 11.52 10.97
CA PHE A 193 1.42 11.36 12.42
C PHE A 193 0.02 11.06 12.98
N TYR A 194 -0.95 11.92 12.68
CA TYR A 194 -2.29 11.76 13.23
C TYR A 194 -3.05 10.58 12.60
N SER A 195 -2.88 10.33 11.30
CA SER A 195 -3.53 9.18 10.65
C SER A 195 -2.97 7.85 11.13
N SER A 196 -1.66 7.77 11.39
CA SER A 196 -1.06 6.55 11.97
C SER A 196 -1.55 6.31 13.39
N ALA A 197 -1.66 7.36 14.24
CA ALA A 197 -2.22 7.24 15.59
C ALA A 197 -3.67 6.74 15.56
N CYS A 198 -4.52 7.35 14.73
CA CYS A 198 -5.90 6.91 14.55
C CYS A 198 -5.97 5.47 14.00
N SER A 199 -5.09 5.11 13.06
CA SER A 199 -5.04 3.75 12.50
C SER A 199 -4.63 2.72 13.54
N VAL A 200 -3.69 3.04 14.44
CA VAL A 200 -3.32 2.17 15.59
C VAL A 200 -4.54 1.93 16.48
N VAL A 201 -5.27 2.99 16.85
CA VAL A 201 -6.45 2.87 17.69
C VAL A 201 -7.55 2.03 17.02
N LEU A 202 -7.79 2.24 15.73
CA LEU A 202 -8.80 1.48 14.98
C LEU A 202 -8.39 0.01 14.74
N MET A 203 -7.08 -0.25 14.57
CA MET A 203 -6.56 -1.59 14.30
C MET A 203 -6.45 -2.45 15.56
N LEU A 204 -6.29 -1.82 16.74
CA LEU A 204 -6.12 -2.51 18.01
C LEU A 204 -7.26 -3.51 18.33
N PRO A 205 -8.55 -3.16 18.24
CA PRO A 205 -9.64 -4.11 18.48
C PRO A 205 -9.65 -5.25 17.45
N MET A 206 -9.31 -4.98 16.21
CA MET A 206 -9.18 -6.03 15.19
C MET A 206 -8.04 -7.01 15.52
N CYS A 207 -6.90 -6.50 15.97
CA CYS A 207 -5.77 -7.31 16.39
C CYS A 207 -6.14 -8.20 17.59
N LEU A 208 -6.81 -7.65 18.60
CA LEU A 208 -7.26 -8.39 19.75
C LEU A 208 -8.28 -9.48 19.40
N TYR A 209 -9.14 -9.23 18.44
CA TYR A 209 -10.17 -10.20 18.03
C TYR A 209 -9.60 -11.34 17.17
N TYR A 210 -8.74 -11.03 16.17
CA TYR A 210 -8.26 -12.01 15.18
C TYR A 210 -6.96 -12.70 15.59
N ASP A 211 -5.97 -11.96 16.11
CA ASP A 211 -4.62 -12.47 16.33
C ASP A 211 -4.32 -12.78 17.81
N ALA A 212 -5.06 -12.19 18.78
CA ALA A 212 -4.75 -12.40 20.19
C ALA A 212 -4.94 -13.86 20.64
N ARG A 213 -6.02 -14.53 20.19
CA ARG A 213 -6.27 -15.93 20.53
C ARG A 213 -5.16 -16.86 20.06
N PRO A 214 -4.75 -16.85 18.76
CA PRO A 214 -3.65 -17.68 18.28
C PRO A 214 -2.28 -17.28 18.88
N MET A 215 -2.09 -16.02 19.28
CA MET A 215 -0.84 -15.57 19.93
C MET A 215 -0.67 -16.09 21.36
N ILE A 216 -1.77 -16.23 22.11
CA ILE A 216 -1.75 -16.68 23.53
C ILE A 216 -1.80 -18.21 23.60
N SER A 217 -2.07 -18.91 22.52
CA SER A 217 -2.14 -20.37 22.49
C SER A 217 -0.78 -21.00 22.88
N PRO A 218 -0.77 -22.10 23.67
CA PRO A 218 0.46 -22.84 23.97
C PRO A 218 1.19 -23.38 22.75
N THR A 219 0.50 -23.48 21.61
CA THR A 219 1.05 -23.92 20.32
C THR A 219 1.55 -22.74 19.47
N ALA A 220 1.53 -21.50 20.01
CA ALA A 220 2.00 -20.32 19.29
C ALA A 220 3.50 -20.45 18.95
N PRO A 221 3.90 -20.18 17.71
CA PRO A 221 5.31 -20.19 17.35
C PRO A 221 6.06 -19.12 18.14
N THR A 222 7.18 -19.48 18.74
CA THR A 222 8.04 -18.53 19.45
C THR A 222 8.59 -17.50 18.48
N VAL A 223 8.41 -16.22 18.79
CA VAL A 223 8.92 -15.12 17.99
C VAL A 223 10.43 -15.00 18.24
N GLY A 224 11.23 -15.59 17.36
CA GLY A 224 12.69 -15.52 17.44
C GLY A 224 13.25 -14.14 17.10
N LEU A 225 14.52 -13.91 17.46
CA LEU A 225 15.23 -12.64 17.16
C LEU A 225 15.20 -12.27 15.67
N HIS A 226 15.25 -13.27 14.79
CA HIS A 226 15.13 -13.07 13.35
C HIS A 226 13.77 -12.47 12.93
N ALA A 227 12.67 -12.92 13.55
CA ALA A 227 11.35 -12.35 13.29
C ALA A 227 11.26 -10.90 13.78
N LEU A 228 11.83 -10.58 14.94
CA LEU A 228 11.91 -9.21 15.45
C LEU A 228 12.71 -8.30 14.52
N TYR A 229 13.84 -8.76 14.01
CA TYR A 229 14.64 -8.02 13.02
C TYR A 229 13.85 -7.75 11.74
N LEU A 230 13.14 -8.77 11.21
CA LEU A 230 12.30 -8.59 10.01
C LEU A 230 11.12 -7.65 10.27
N LEU A 231 10.51 -7.67 11.45
CA LEU A 231 9.44 -6.74 11.84
C LEU A 231 9.96 -5.31 11.91
N PHE A 232 11.13 -5.09 12.51
CA PHE A 232 11.79 -3.78 12.56
C PHE A 232 12.08 -3.25 11.16
N LEU A 233 12.71 -4.07 10.32
CA LEU A 233 13.02 -3.70 8.93
C LEU A 233 11.75 -3.40 8.13
N ASN A 234 10.72 -4.22 8.28
CA ASN A 234 9.42 -4.04 7.61
C ASN A 234 8.74 -2.73 8.05
N GLY A 235 8.71 -2.43 9.34
CA GLY A 235 8.14 -1.19 9.87
C GLY A 235 8.88 0.05 9.40
N THR A 236 10.21 0.01 9.38
CA THR A 236 11.08 1.11 8.90
C THR A 236 10.85 1.37 7.41
N VAL A 237 10.85 0.33 6.58
CA VAL A 237 10.60 0.45 5.13
C VAL A 237 9.17 0.95 4.88
N HIS A 238 8.20 0.51 5.67
CA HIS A 238 6.81 0.97 5.57
C HIS A 238 6.67 2.46 5.87
N PHE A 239 7.35 2.96 6.92
CA PHE A 239 7.41 4.40 7.20
C PHE A 239 8.00 5.19 6.03
N ALA A 240 9.18 4.79 5.55
CA ALA A 240 9.86 5.45 4.43
C ALA A 240 8.97 5.47 3.18
N GLN A 241 8.29 4.36 2.88
CA GLN A 241 7.36 4.26 1.76
C GLN A 241 6.19 5.24 1.88
N ASN A 242 5.55 5.35 3.05
CA ASN A 242 4.43 6.26 3.27
C ASN A 242 4.87 7.73 3.21
N MET A 243 6.02 8.05 3.78
CA MET A 243 6.59 9.40 3.73
C MET A 243 6.88 9.83 2.30
N LEU A 244 7.54 8.97 1.50
CA LEU A 244 7.82 9.22 0.09
C LEU A 244 6.52 9.31 -0.73
N ALA A 245 5.53 8.47 -0.43
CA ALA A 245 4.24 8.49 -1.11
C ALA A 245 3.53 9.84 -0.94
N LEU A 246 3.45 10.35 0.29
CA LEU A 246 2.84 11.66 0.56
C LEU A 246 3.69 12.81 0.00
N GLN A 247 5.03 12.69 0.01
CA GLN A 247 5.93 13.65 -0.59
C GLN A 247 5.67 13.78 -2.09
N VAL A 248 5.62 12.66 -2.82
CA VAL A 248 5.34 12.65 -4.25
C VAL A 248 3.91 13.14 -4.53
N LEU A 249 2.92 12.68 -3.76
CA LEU A 249 1.53 13.09 -3.92
C LEU A 249 1.33 14.60 -3.68
N ALA A 250 2.16 15.25 -2.86
CA ALA A 250 2.12 16.69 -2.67
C ALA A 250 2.46 17.45 -3.96
N HIS A 251 3.40 16.93 -4.78
CA HIS A 251 3.91 17.59 -5.98
C HIS A 251 3.13 17.25 -7.26
N VAL A 252 2.52 16.05 -7.33
CA VAL A 252 1.87 15.57 -8.55
C VAL A 252 0.37 15.35 -8.35
N SER A 253 -0.37 15.20 -9.48
CA SER A 253 -1.77 14.82 -9.44
C SER A 253 -1.94 13.35 -8.97
N PRO A 254 -3.08 12.94 -8.40
CA PRO A 254 -3.34 11.56 -8.04
C PRO A 254 -3.26 10.58 -9.21
N VAL A 255 -3.59 11.03 -10.41
CA VAL A 255 -3.45 10.23 -11.63
C VAL A 255 -1.98 9.97 -11.95
N THR A 256 -1.16 11.02 -12.01
CA THR A 256 0.30 10.90 -12.22
C THR A 256 0.95 10.06 -11.12
N TYR A 257 0.53 10.23 -9.87
CA TYR A 257 0.98 9.40 -8.74
C TYR A 257 0.62 7.91 -8.93
N SER A 258 -0.59 7.61 -9.40
CA SER A 258 -1.04 6.25 -9.65
C SER A 258 -0.20 5.57 -10.73
N ILE A 259 0.20 6.31 -11.76
CA ILE A 259 1.07 5.84 -12.85
C ILE A 259 2.50 5.62 -12.36
N ALA A 260 3.05 6.56 -11.58
CA ALA A 260 4.37 6.37 -10.95
C ALA A 260 4.40 5.12 -10.07
N ASN A 261 3.32 4.85 -9.33
CA ASN A 261 3.18 3.61 -8.56
C ASN A 261 3.11 2.35 -9.42
N LEU A 262 2.64 2.46 -10.65
CA LEU A 262 2.65 1.35 -11.59
C LEU A 262 4.08 0.94 -11.97
N PHE A 263 4.96 1.91 -12.23
CA PHE A 263 6.38 1.69 -12.45
C PHE A 263 7.02 0.86 -11.33
N LYS A 264 6.79 1.32 -10.09
CA LYS A 264 7.26 0.59 -8.89
C LYS A 264 6.76 -0.87 -8.89
N ARG A 265 5.51 -1.11 -9.26
CA ARG A 265 4.92 -2.46 -9.25
C ARG A 265 5.51 -3.36 -10.31
N VAL A 266 5.68 -2.84 -11.53
CA VAL A 266 6.34 -3.59 -12.61
C VAL A 266 7.76 -3.96 -12.20
N PHE A 267 8.51 -3.01 -11.64
CA PHE A 267 9.86 -3.27 -11.13
C PHE A 267 9.86 -4.37 -10.05
N VAL A 268 8.93 -4.31 -9.09
CA VAL A 268 8.79 -5.34 -8.05
C VAL A 268 8.47 -6.72 -8.64
N ILE A 269 7.61 -6.77 -9.67
CA ILE A 269 7.27 -8.03 -10.35
C ILE A 269 8.51 -8.60 -11.05
N LEU A 270 9.26 -7.80 -11.80
CA LEU A 270 10.48 -8.23 -12.49
C LEU A 270 11.54 -8.72 -11.51
N VAL A 271 11.78 -7.98 -10.44
CA VAL A 271 12.71 -8.38 -9.38
C VAL A 271 12.24 -9.67 -8.70
N ALA A 272 10.94 -9.82 -8.44
CA ALA A 272 10.39 -11.03 -7.83
C ALA A 272 10.57 -12.25 -8.76
N ILE A 273 10.34 -12.10 -10.05
CA ILE A 273 10.57 -13.15 -11.06
C ILE A 273 12.05 -13.57 -11.06
N ALA A 274 12.97 -12.59 -11.15
CA ALA A 274 14.41 -12.85 -11.17
C ALA A 274 14.91 -13.46 -9.86
N TRP A 275 14.46 -12.95 -8.71
CA TRP A 275 14.93 -13.39 -7.39
C TRP A 275 14.38 -14.76 -6.99
N PHE A 276 13.12 -15.03 -7.28
CA PHE A 276 12.47 -16.30 -6.92
C PHE A 276 12.53 -17.35 -8.04
N GLY A 277 13.15 -17.04 -9.19
CA GLY A 277 13.25 -17.96 -10.34
C GLY A 277 11.88 -18.43 -10.84
N GLN A 278 10.85 -17.58 -10.78
CA GLN A 278 9.49 -17.96 -11.19
C GLN A 278 9.46 -18.19 -12.70
N SER A 279 8.90 -19.32 -13.13
CA SER A 279 8.64 -19.58 -14.54
C SER A 279 7.51 -18.68 -15.02
N VAL A 280 7.84 -17.72 -15.87
CA VAL A 280 6.87 -16.79 -16.45
C VAL A 280 6.41 -17.35 -17.80
N THR A 281 5.09 -17.49 -17.95
CA THR A 281 4.51 -17.96 -19.21
C THR A 281 4.55 -16.86 -20.28
N ALA A 282 4.50 -17.26 -21.56
CA ALA A 282 4.50 -16.31 -22.67
C ALA A 282 3.39 -15.25 -22.59
N PRO A 283 2.13 -15.56 -22.20
CA PRO A 283 1.11 -14.54 -22.00
C PRO A 283 1.43 -13.56 -20.86
N GLN A 284 2.10 -14.01 -19.79
CA GLN A 284 2.53 -13.10 -18.73
C GLN A 284 3.60 -12.11 -19.20
N TRP A 285 4.57 -12.56 -20.00
CA TRP A 285 5.56 -11.67 -20.63
C TRP A 285 4.90 -10.64 -21.53
N LEU A 286 3.95 -11.08 -22.38
CA LEU A 286 3.17 -10.17 -23.22
C LEU A 286 2.39 -9.16 -22.37
N GLY A 287 1.80 -9.59 -21.25
CA GLY A 287 1.12 -8.73 -20.31
C GLY A 287 2.02 -7.66 -19.70
N ILE A 288 3.24 -8.03 -19.31
CA ILE A 288 4.25 -7.09 -18.79
C ILE A 288 4.61 -6.06 -19.86
N VAL A 289 4.91 -6.50 -21.08
CA VAL A 289 5.26 -5.60 -22.21
C VAL A 289 4.11 -4.63 -22.51
N LEU A 290 2.87 -5.11 -22.60
CA LEU A 290 1.70 -4.26 -22.83
C LEU A 290 1.51 -3.23 -21.72
N THR A 291 1.80 -3.59 -20.47
CA THR A 291 1.75 -2.66 -19.35
C THR A 291 2.77 -1.52 -19.52
N PHE A 292 3.99 -1.83 -19.97
CA PHE A 292 4.99 -0.81 -20.31
C PHE A 292 4.59 0.07 -21.48
N VAL A 293 4.00 -0.53 -22.52
CA VAL A 293 3.50 0.23 -23.67
C VAL A 293 2.40 1.21 -23.26
N GLY A 294 1.44 0.75 -22.46
CA GLY A 294 0.39 1.62 -21.90
C GLY A 294 0.94 2.76 -21.05
N LEU A 295 1.99 2.49 -20.30
CA LEU A 295 2.68 3.49 -19.49
C LEU A 295 3.42 4.52 -20.35
N TYR A 296 4.06 4.09 -21.41
CA TYR A 296 4.78 4.96 -22.36
C TYR A 296 3.82 5.89 -23.15
N LEU A 297 2.63 5.38 -23.49
CA LEU A 297 1.61 6.13 -24.23
C LEU A 297 0.90 7.18 -23.38
N TYR A 298 0.96 7.07 -22.06
CA TYR A 298 0.36 8.03 -21.14
C TYR A 298 1.22 9.27 -20.98
#